data_d3ebcc96e637a81cb666715c76cf075c
#
_entry.id   d3ebcc96e637a81cb666715c76cf075c
#
_cell.length_a   1.000
_cell.length_b   1.000
_cell.length_c   1.000
_cell.angle_alpha   90.00
_cell.angle_beta   90.00
_cell.angle_gamma   90.00
#
_symmetry.space_group_name_H-M   'P 1'
#
loop_
_entity.id
_entity.type
_entity.pdbx_description
1 polymer ?
#
loop_
_entity_poly.entity_id
_entity_poly.type
_entity_poly.pdbx_seq_one_letter_code
_entity_poly.pdbx_strand_id
1 'polypeptide(L)'
;MLFISLGLNSQNLVEKITFQSANPFSFHDVVIDLENQEKQEVYGELVIPYDSLNPDKKYPLVLGVAGSLGWKNHHYEYLTMYQNLGFATFELNSFKSRSIESTVGDQTQVTTAAMILDAYRALEILSDHSNIINDKISITGWSLGGAVTFFSAWIPLKNAINKDLQFASHLAFYPPCFFEPENLDFTNSPIHILIGELDDWTPSDSCNNLVDKLKIKSNIGLTIYKDSHHGFDRDGKIETNENGYSFKDCIFKLTDDGYVLMNYLNIPMSNSFLQKIGFLFCTTRGVTIGGNKEARKNSFLFAKEFMTKTLL
;
A
#
# COMPACT_ATOMS: atom_id res chain seq x y z
N MET A 1 15.63 22.23 -46.48
CA MET A 1 14.44 21.70 -45.81
C MET A 1 14.81 21.45 -44.34
N LEU A 2 14.51 22.42 -43.48
CA LEU A 2 14.90 22.42 -42.08
C LEU A 2 13.81 21.63 -41.29
N PHE A 3 14.17 20.46 -40.80
CA PHE A 3 13.30 19.74 -39.84
C PHE A 3 13.48 20.36 -38.44
N ILE A 4 12.56 21.24 -38.07
CA ILE A 4 12.42 21.67 -36.68
C ILE A 4 11.73 20.54 -35.94
N SER A 5 12.49 19.74 -35.16
CA SER A 5 11.93 18.85 -34.17
C SER A 5 11.39 19.72 -33.03
N LEU A 6 10.10 19.97 -33.03
CA LEU A 6 9.39 20.47 -31.85
C LEU A 6 9.46 19.38 -30.79
N GLY A 7 10.41 19.52 -29.87
CA GLY A 7 10.41 18.78 -28.62
C GLY A 7 9.17 19.20 -27.85
N LEU A 8 8.16 18.34 -27.82
CA LEU A 8 7.01 18.45 -26.92
C LEU A 8 7.54 18.37 -25.48
N ASN A 9 7.76 19.51 -24.83
CA ASN A 9 7.95 19.58 -23.39
C ASN A 9 6.59 19.24 -22.75
N SER A 10 6.34 17.98 -22.45
CA SER A 10 5.26 17.62 -21.52
C SER A 10 5.74 18.06 -20.12
N GLN A 11 5.27 19.19 -19.66
CA GLN A 11 5.43 19.61 -18.27
C GLN A 11 4.42 18.82 -17.45
N ASN A 12 4.87 18.12 -16.40
CA ASN A 12 3.96 17.52 -15.43
C ASN A 12 3.23 18.66 -14.68
N LEU A 13 1.92 18.53 -14.55
CA LEU A 13 1.13 19.35 -13.63
C LEU A 13 1.21 18.71 -12.25
N VAL A 14 1.58 19.49 -11.24
CA VAL A 14 1.67 19.01 -9.84
C VAL A 14 0.67 19.77 -8.99
N GLU A 15 -0.21 19.04 -8.32
CA GLU A 15 -1.24 19.57 -7.45
C GLU A 15 -1.15 18.95 -6.06
N LYS A 16 -1.21 19.79 -5.02
CA LYS A 16 -1.41 19.34 -3.66
C LYS A 16 -2.91 19.24 -3.36
N ILE A 17 -3.39 18.03 -3.13
CA ILE A 17 -4.80 17.76 -2.79
C ILE A 17 -4.89 17.48 -1.30
N THR A 18 -5.75 18.23 -0.60
CA THR A 18 -6.01 18.08 0.83
C THR A 18 -7.44 17.62 1.05
N PHE A 19 -7.66 16.68 1.97
CA PHE A 19 -8.96 16.09 2.23
C PHE A 19 -9.14 15.68 3.69
N GLN A 20 -10.40 15.49 4.10
CA GLN A 20 -10.71 15.03 5.45
C GLN A 20 -10.67 13.50 5.53
N SER A 21 -9.98 13.00 6.53
CA SER A 21 -9.90 11.61 6.94
C SER A 21 -10.12 11.50 8.46
N ALA A 22 -9.69 10.40 9.06
CA ALA A 22 -9.73 10.22 10.51
C ALA A 22 -8.57 9.35 11.02
N ASN A 23 -8.50 9.14 12.34
CA ASN A 23 -7.46 8.37 13.03
C ASN A 23 -8.01 7.07 13.67
N PRO A 24 -8.67 6.14 12.94
CA PRO A 24 -9.05 4.85 13.50
C PRO A 24 -7.80 4.08 13.93
N PHE A 25 -7.84 3.49 15.12
CA PHE A 25 -6.73 2.68 15.62
C PHE A 25 -6.70 1.29 14.96
N SER A 26 -7.85 0.66 14.81
CA SER A 26 -8.03 -0.71 14.34
C SER A 26 -8.94 -0.79 13.11
N PHE A 27 -8.94 -1.94 12.43
CA PHE A 27 -9.93 -2.20 11.38
C PHE A 27 -11.35 -2.24 11.94
N HIS A 28 -11.52 -2.66 13.20
CA HIS A 28 -12.80 -2.64 13.89
C HIS A 28 -13.37 -1.21 13.98
N ASP A 29 -12.54 -0.23 14.31
CA ASP A 29 -12.97 1.17 14.37
C ASP A 29 -13.48 1.67 13.00
N VAL A 30 -12.87 1.17 11.90
CA VAL A 30 -13.34 1.48 10.54
C VAL A 30 -14.64 0.76 10.22
N VAL A 31 -14.77 -0.52 10.57
CA VAL A 31 -15.92 -1.35 10.18
C VAL A 31 -17.18 -0.99 10.99
N ILE A 32 -17.02 -0.66 12.27
CA ILE A 32 -18.16 -0.52 13.21
C ILE A 32 -18.39 0.91 13.66
N ASP A 33 -17.34 1.74 13.80
CA ASP A 33 -17.44 3.04 14.48
C ASP A 33 -16.71 4.18 13.73
N LEU A 34 -16.72 4.13 12.40
CA LEU A 34 -15.98 5.09 11.56
C LEU A 34 -16.42 6.55 11.79
N GLU A 35 -17.71 6.80 12.02
CA GLU A 35 -18.27 8.16 12.14
C GLU A 35 -17.79 8.88 13.41
N ASN A 36 -17.43 8.14 14.46
CA ASN A 36 -16.97 8.68 15.74
C ASN A 36 -15.45 8.82 15.85
N GLN A 37 -14.71 8.45 14.81
CA GLN A 37 -13.25 8.55 14.81
C GLN A 37 -12.78 10.00 14.76
N GLU A 38 -11.66 10.29 15.46
CA GLU A 38 -11.04 11.62 15.45
C GLU A 38 -10.69 12.05 14.03
N LYS A 39 -11.19 13.21 13.62
CA LYS A 39 -10.96 13.74 12.28
C LYS A 39 -9.52 14.16 12.07
N GLN A 40 -9.00 13.89 10.90
CA GLN A 40 -7.65 14.21 10.48
C GLN A 40 -7.65 14.79 9.07
N GLU A 41 -7.04 15.95 8.91
CA GLU A 41 -6.74 16.47 7.58
C GLU A 41 -5.52 15.75 7.00
N VAL A 42 -5.66 15.22 5.79
CA VAL A 42 -4.61 14.49 5.08
C VAL A 42 -4.40 15.13 3.71
N TYR A 43 -3.18 15.05 3.18
CA TYR A 43 -2.89 15.50 1.83
C TYR A 43 -2.08 14.48 1.04
N GLY A 44 -2.09 14.66 -0.26
CA GLY A 44 -1.19 14.00 -1.19
C GLY A 44 -0.80 14.92 -2.33
N GLU A 45 0.16 14.47 -3.13
CA GLU A 45 0.63 15.19 -4.31
C GLU A 45 0.22 14.42 -5.57
N LEU A 46 -0.65 15.04 -6.36
CA LEU A 46 -1.08 14.54 -7.67
C LEU A 46 -0.13 15.06 -8.74
N VAL A 47 0.44 14.15 -9.53
CA VAL A 47 1.26 14.47 -10.70
C VAL A 47 0.57 13.94 -11.95
N ILE A 48 0.22 14.85 -12.86
CA ILE A 48 -0.45 14.53 -14.13
C ILE A 48 0.55 14.75 -15.27
N PRO A 49 0.74 13.78 -16.20
CA PRO A 49 1.50 14.00 -17.43
C PRO A 49 0.74 14.94 -18.36
N TYR A 50 0.86 16.25 -18.10
CA TYR A 50 0.02 17.28 -18.73
C TYR A 50 0.30 17.42 -20.23
N ASP A 51 -0.77 17.40 -21.01
CA ASP A 51 -0.75 17.64 -22.45
C ASP A 51 -1.41 18.99 -22.74
N SER A 52 -0.61 20.02 -23.00
CA SER A 52 -1.11 21.39 -23.26
C SER A 52 -1.97 21.50 -24.52
N LEU A 53 -1.91 20.53 -25.43
CA LEU A 53 -2.76 20.48 -26.61
C LEU A 53 -4.13 19.85 -26.34
N ASN A 54 -4.24 19.09 -25.24
CA ASN A 54 -5.47 18.43 -24.80
C ASN A 54 -5.66 18.60 -23.29
N PRO A 55 -6.00 19.80 -22.80
CA PRO A 55 -6.07 20.11 -21.37
C PRO A 55 -7.14 19.29 -20.62
N ASP A 56 -8.16 18.84 -21.32
CA ASP A 56 -9.26 18.03 -20.77
C ASP A 56 -8.98 16.52 -20.84
N LYS A 57 -7.78 16.13 -21.25
CA LYS A 57 -7.40 14.71 -21.31
C LYS A 57 -7.44 14.07 -19.94
N LYS A 58 -8.07 12.90 -19.86
CA LYS A 58 -8.12 12.09 -18.65
C LYS A 58 -7.07 10.99 -18.67
N TYR A 59 -6.52 10.69 -17.49
CA TYR A 59 -5.44 9.75 -17.30
C TYR A 59 -5.84 8.65 -16.30
N PRO A 60 -5.42 7.40 -16.52
CA PRO A 60 -5.43 6.42 -15.45
C PRO A 60 -4.42 6.83 -14.38
N LEU A 61 -4.64 6.41 -13.13
CA LEU A 61 -3.84 6.85 -11.98
C LEU A 61 -3.32 5.68 -11.16
N VAL A 62 -2.08 5.82 -10.65
CA VAL A 62 -1.50 4.94 -9.64
C VAL A 62 -1.31 5.72 -8.34
N LEU A 63 -2.04 5.34 -7.29
CA LEU A 63 -1.88 5.84 -5.94
C LEU A 63 -0.79 5.05 -5.23
N GLY A 64 0.24 5.74 -4.76
CA GLY A 64 1.36 5.16 -4.02
C GLY A 64 1.23 5.36 -2.52
N VAL A 65 1.61 4.33 -1.73
CA VAL A 65 1.59 4.35 -0.26
C VAL A 65 2.95 3.91 0.29
N ALA A 66 3.60 4.79 1.05
CA ALA A 66 4.92 4.52 1.63
C ALA A 66 4.89 3.46 2.74
N GLY A 67 6.05 2.83 2.99
CA GLY A 67 6.26 1.93 4.13
C GLY A 67 6.51 2.66 5.45
N SER A 68 6.76 1.90 6.52
CA SER A 68 6.98 2.42 7.90
C SER A 68 8.13 3.42 8.01
N LEU A 69 9.09 3.41 7.09
CA LEU A 69 10.19 4.38 7.02
C LEU A 69 9.83 5.67 6.26
N GLY A 70 8.57 5.85 5.84
CA GLY A 70 8.15 6.94 4.97
C GLY A 70 8.62 6.75 3.52
N TRP A 71 8.45 7.79 2.71
CA TRP A 71 8.84 7.80 1.30
C TRP A 71 10.35 7.69 1.12
N LYS A 72 10.79 6.88 0.16
CA LYS A 72 12.21 6.63 -0.20
C LYS A 72 12.41 6.71 -1.71
N ASN A 73 13.65 6.87 -2.14
CA ASN A 73 14.00 7.08 -3.55
C ASN A 73 13.41 6.01 -4.49
N HIS A 74 13.50 4.73 -4.11
CA HIS A 74 12.97 3.65 -4.95
C HIS A 74 11.45 3.76 -5.17
N HIS A 75 10.68 4.25 -4.20
CA HIS A 75 9.24 4.51 -4.39
C HIS A 75 9.00 5.57 -5.47
N TYR A 76 9.76 6.66 -5.44
CA TYR A 76 9.67 7.72 -6.46
C TYR A 76 10.09 7.25 -7.85
N GLU A 77 11.02 6.29 -7.92
CA GLU A 77 11.40 5.69 -9.20
C GLU A 77 10.23 4.90 -9.83
N TYR A 78 9.43 4.18 -9.03
CA TYR A 78 8.20 3.56 -9.53
C TYR A 78 7.18 4.60 -9.98
N LEU A 79 6.92 5.64 -9.17
CA LEU A 79 6.00 6.71 -9.57
C LEU A 79 6.46 7.38 -10.88
N THR A 80 7.76 7.69 -11.01
CA THR A 80 8.34 8.26 -12.23
C THR A 80 8.19 7.29 -13.42
N MET A 81 8.39 6.00 -13.21
CA MET A 81 8.15 5.00 -14.25
C MET A 81 6.69 5.01 -14.72
N TYR A 82 5.71 5.10 -13.81
CA TYR A 82 4.29 5.18 -14.17
C TYR A 82 3.96 6.48 -14.93
N GLN A 83 4.53 7.62 -14.51
CA GLN A 83 4.39 8.89 -15.23
C GLN A 83 4.94 8.79 -16.67
N ASN A 84 6.08 8.13 -16.85
CA ASN A 84 6.67 7.89 -18.18
C ASN A 84 5.83 6.93 -19.06
N LEU A 85 4.93 6.16 -18.46
CA LEU A 85 3.93 5.34 -19.18
C LEU A 85 2.66 6.14 -19.53
N GLY A 86 2.57 7.41 -19.11
CA GLY A 86 1.42 8.26 -19.32
C GLY A 86 0.33 8.10 -18.28
N PHE A 87 0.64 7.57 -17.09
CA PHE A 87 -0.28 7.50 -15.95
C PHE A 87 -0.11 8.74 -15.06
N ALA A 88 -1.19 9.24 -14.49
CA ALA A 88 -1.12 10.12 -13.34
C ALA A 88 -0.64 9.33 -12.11
N THR A 89 -0.01 10.00 -11.16
CA THR A 89 0.41 9.38 -9.90
C THR A 89 -0.02 10.23 -8.72
N PHE A 90 -0.34 9.58 -7.61
CA PHE A 90 -0.67 10.26 -6.36
C PHE A 90 0.21 9.75 -5.22
N GLU A 91 1.02 10.66 -4.64
CA GLU A 91 1.81 10.40 -3.44
C GLU A 91 0.95 10.65 -2.21
N LEU A 92 0.47 9.58 -1.55
CA LEU A 92 -0.30 9.72 -0.32
C LEU A 92 0.62 10.02 0.87
N ASN A 93 0.38 11.13 1.58
CA ASN A 93 1.22 11.60 2.67
C ASN A 93 0.59 11.40 4.06
N SER A 94 0.17 10.17 4.40
CA SER A 94 -0.44 9.84 5.69
C SER A 94 0.41 10.23 6.89
N PHE A 95 1.74 10.01 6.83
CA PHE A 95 2.67 10.33 7.92
C PHE A 95 2.92 11.82 8.06
N LYS A 96 3.30 12.48 6.97
CA LYS A 96 3.59 13.92 6.99
C LYS A 96 2.36 14.75 7.40
N SER A 97 1.16 14.31 7.05
CA SER A 97 -0.10 14.92 7.47
C SER A 97 -0.32 14.87 8.99
N ARG A 98 0.32 13.92 9.67
CA ARG A 98 0.28 13.73 11.12
C ARG A 98 1.58 14.15 11.82
N SER A 99 2.47 14.86 11.11
CA SER A 99 3.80 15.26 11.60
C SER A 99 4.65 14.08 12.06
N ILE A 100 4.51 12.92 11.43
CA ILE A 100 5.28 11.70 11.69
C ILE A 100 6.22 11.45 10.51
N GLU A 101 7.45 11.05 10.78
CA GLU A 101 8.44 10.69 9.75
C GLU A 101 8.53 9.18 9.53
N SER A 102 8.39 8.40 10.61
CA SER A 102 8.55 6.95 10.60
C SER A 102 7.79 6.30 11.73
N THR A 103 7.20 5.14 11.48
CA THR A 103 6.50 4.31 12.49
C THR A 103 7.28 3.05 12.87
N VAL A 104 8.53 2.88 12.43
CA VAL A 104 9.35 1.68 12.73
C VAL A 104 9.53 1.46 14.23
N GLY A 105 9.72 2.54 15.00
CA GLY A 105 9.88 2.46 16.46
C GLY A 105 8.56 2.26 17.21
N ASP A 106 7.46 2.77 16.67
CA ASP A 106 6.11 2.65 17.24
C ASP A 106 5.05 2.69 16.13
N GLN A 107 4.54 1.52 15.76
CA GLN A 107 3.55 1.35 14.70
C GLN A 107 2.13 1.78 15.12
N THR A 108 1.95 2.25 16.33
CA THR A 108 0.66 2.76 16.83
C THR A 108 0.45 4.25 16.55
N GLN A 109 1.48 4.98 16.10
CA GLN A 109 1.40 6.41 15.80
C GLN A 109 0.56 6.72 14.56
N VAL A 110 0.68 5.91 13.51
CA VAL A 110 -0.18 5.93 12.32
C VAL A 110 -0.47 4.49 11.95
N THR A 111 -1.71 4.08 12.11
CA THR A 111 -2.11 2.68 11.94
C THR A 111 -2.39 2.31 10.49
N THR A 112 -2.36 1.03 10.17
CA THR A 112 -2.79 0.52 8.85
C THR A 112 -4.24 0.92 8.58
N ALA A 113 -5.10 0.92 9.59
CA ALA A 113 -6.51 1.29 9.47
C ALA A 113 -6.67 2.75 9.04
N ALA A 114 -5.96 3.68 9.70
CA ALA A 114 -5.95 5.09 9.33
C ALA A 114 -5.45 5.31 7.90
N MET A 115 -4.38 4.61 7.48
CA MET A 115 -3.82 4.74 6.14
C MET A 115 -4.74 4.14 5.06
N ILE A 116 -5.48 3.07 5.34
CA ILE A 116 -6.50 2.53 4.42
C ILE A 116 -7.63 3.54 4.24
N LEU A 117 -8.09 4.15 5.34
CA LEU A 117 -9.10 5.21 5.27
C LEU A 117 -8.59 6.40 4.45
N ASP A 118 -7.36 6.85 4.68
CA ASP A 118 -6.73 7.91 3.89
C ASP A 118 -6.70 7.58 2.39
N ALA A 119 -6.34 6.33 2.04
CA ALA A 119 -6.29 5.88 0.65
C ALA A 119 -7.68 5.89 -0.02
N TYR A 120 -8.73 5.50 0.71
CA TYR A 120 -10.10 5.56 0.19
C TYR A 120 -10.62 6.99 0.08
N ARG A 121 -10.31 7.89 1.03
CA ARG A 121 -10.66 9.30 0.94
C ARG A 121 -9.95 10.00 -0.23
N ALA A 122 -8.70 9.60 -0.49
CA ALA A 122 -8.00 10.02 -1.70
C ALA A 122 -8.67 9.47 -2.97
N LEU A 123 -9.06 8.19 -2.99
CA LEU A 123 -9.78 7.57 -4.10
C LEU A 123 -11.08 8.33 -4.43
N GLU A 124 -11.87 8.70 -3.41
CA GLU A 124 -13.11 9.46 -3.57
C GLU A 124 -12.86 10.78 -4.31
N ILE A 125 -11.90 11.58 -3.86
CA ILE A 125 -11.61 12.88 -4.48
C ILE A 125 -10.97 12.72 -5.86
N LEU A 126 -10.07 11.76 -6.02
CA LEU A 126 -9.39 11.52 -7.29
C LEU A 126 -10.34 10.96 -8.36
N SER A 127 -11.37 10.20 -7.98
CA SER A 127 -12.38 9.71 -8.92
C SER A 127 -13.25 10.82 -9.51
N ASP A 128 -13.41 11.94 -8.78
CA ASP A 128 -14.15 13.12 -9.22
C ASP A 128 -13.26 14.17 -9.95
N HIS A 129 -11.93 13.93 -9.98
CA HIS A 129 -11.01 14.88 -10.59
C HIS A 129 -11.15 14.92 -12.13
N SER A 130 -11.20 16.14 -12.69
CA SER A 130 -11.48 16.38 -14.13
C SER A 130 -10.53 15.64 -15.07
N ASN A 131 -9.27 15.48 -14.70
CA ASN A 131 -8.24 14.84 -15.52
C ASN A 131 -7.97 13.37 -15.17
N ILE A 132 -8.77 12.73 -14.30
CA ILE A 132 -8.60 11.32 -13.92
C ILE A 132 -9.76 10.48 -14.47
N ILE A 133 -9.44 9.28 -14.94
CA ILE A 133 -10.43 8.27 -15.32
C ILE A 133 -10.88 7.56 -14.04
N ASN A 134 -12.10 7.79 -13.62
CA ASN A 134 -12.64 7.43 -12.30
C ASN A 134 -12.56 5.94 -11.94
N ASP A 135 -12.70 5.05 -12.91
CA ASP A 135 -12.65 3.60 -12.74
C ASP A 135 -11.26 2.98 -13.04
N LYS A 136 -10.25 3.84 -13.32
CA LYS A 136 -8.87 3.44 -13.62
C LYS A 136 -7.88 4.02 -12.61
N ILE A 137 -8.16 3.84 -11.33
CA ILE A 137 -7.29 4.19 -10.21
C ILE A 137 -6.81 2.93 -9.51
N SER A 138 -5.52 2.63 -9.64
CA SER A 138 -4.87 1.49 -8.96
C SER A 138 -4.10 1.96 -7.74
N ILE A 139 -3.86 1.04 -6.80
CA ILE A 139 -3.07 1.30 -5.61
C ILE A 139 -1.81 0.43 -5.58
N THR A 140 -0.68 1.01 -5.16
CA THR A 140 0.57 0.31 -4.90
C THR A 140 1.20 0.79 -3.61
N GLY A 141 1.90 -0.08 -2.91
CA GLY A 141 2.53 0.31 -1.65
C GLY A 141 3.56 -0.70 -1.17
N TRP A 142 4.42 -0.25 -0.25
CA TRP A 142 5.60 -0.97 0.20
C TRP A 142 5.55 -1.23 1.70
N SER A 143 5.81 -2.47 2.14
CA SER A 143 5.81 -2.88 3.55
C SER A 143 4.48 -2.54 4.23
N LEU A 144 4.45 -1.63 5.19
CA LEU A 144 3.21 -1.11 5.78
C LEU A 144 2.25 -0.55 4.71
N GLY A 145 2.76 0.20 3.72
CA GLY A 145 1.97 0.62 2.56
C GLY A 145 1.51 -0.57 1.70
N GLY A 146 2.27 -1.65 1.68
CA GLY A 146 1.86 -2.92 1.09
C GLY A 146 0.68 -3.55 1.82
N ALA A 147 0.63 -3.47 3.17
CA ALA A 147 -0.56 -3.85 3.95
C ALA A 147 -1.78 -3.01 3.57
N VAL A 148 -1.60 -1.69 3.48
CA VAL A 148 -2.67 -0.77 3.03
C VAL A 148 -3.19 -1.17 1.67
N THR A 149 -2.29 -1.41 0.71
CA THR A 149 -2.62 -1.85 -0.64
C THR A 149 -3.38 -3.16 -0.64
N PHE A 150 -2.94 -4.15 0.14
CA PHE A 150 -3.55 -5.47 0.18
C PHE A 150 -4.93 -5.44 0.86
N PHE A 151 -5.00 -4.89 2.08
CA PHE A 151 -6.24 -4.88 2.85
C PHE A 151 -7.27 -3.85 2.37
N SER A 152 -6.91 -2.88 1.53
CA SER A 152 -7.89 -2.04 0.84
C SER A 152 -8.77 -2.84 -0.14
N ALA A 153 -8.38 -4.06 -0.51
CA ALA A 153 -9.21 -4.99 -1.28
C ALA A 153 -10.17 -5.82 -0.41
N TRP A 154 -10.01 -5.84 0.92
CA TRP A 154 -10.86 -6.64 1.81
C TRP A 154 -12.26 -6.05 1.92
N ILE A 155 -13.28 -6.83 1.55
CA ILE A 155 -14.67 -6.37 1.41
C ILE A 155 -15.24 -5.73 2.68
N PRO A 156 -15.05 -6.26 3.90
CA PRO A 156 -15.57 -5.61 5.10
C PRO A 156 -15.08 -4.16 5.27
N LEU A 157 -13.77 -3.90 5.11
CA LEU A 157 -13.22 -2.54 5.18
C LEU A 157 -13.72 -1.66 4.03
N LYS A 158 -13.62 -2.18 2.80
CA LYS A 158 -14.07 -1.48 1.60
C LYS A 158 -15.52 -1.02 1.75
N ASN A 159 -16.42 -1.91 2.16
CA ASN A 159 -17.84 -1.59 2.26
C ASN A 159 -18.16 -0.66 3.43
N ALA A 160 -17.40 -0.70 4.51
CA ALA A 160 -17.56 0.23 5.62
C ALA A 160 -17.17 1.66 5.25
N ILE A 161 -16.13 1.82 4.40
CA ILE A 161 -15.67 3.15 3.98
C ILE A 161 -16.48 3.67 2.79
N ASN A 162 -16.58 2.88 1.72
CA ASN A 162 -17.31 3.24 0.50
C ASN A 162 -17.78 2.00 -0.25
N LYS A 163 -19.09 1.85 -0.41
CA LYS A 163 -19.70 0.69 -1.07
C LYS A 163 -19.54 0.72 -2.59
N ASP A 164 -19.45 1.90 -3.17
CA ASP A 164 -19.56 2.12 -4.62
C ASP A 164 -18.18 2.19 -5.30
N LEU A 165 -17.15 2.66 -4.59
CA LEU A 165 -15.80 2.79 -5.12
C LEU A 165 -14.90 1.62 -4.71
N GLN A 166 -13.99 1.28 -5.61
CA GLN A 166 -12.89 0.34 -5.36
C GLN A 166 -11.70 0.67 -6.27
N PHE A 167 -10.51 0.28 -5.86
CA PHE A 167 -9.34 0.38 -6.71
C PHE A 167 -9.42 -0.60 -7.89
N ALA A 168 -8.95 -0.17 -9.07
CA ALA A 168 -8.91 -0.98 -10.28
C ALA A 168 -7.96 -2.18 -10.16
N SER A 169 -6.87 -2.04 -9.41
CA SER A 169 -5.96 -3.13 -9.06
C SER A 169 -5.08 -2.80 -7.85
N HIS A 170 -4.47 -3.82 -7.25
CA HIS A 170 -3.67 -3.74 -6.04
C HIS A 170 -2.33 -4.41 -6.26
N LEU A 171 -1.21 -3.65 -6.22
CA LEU A 171 0.15 -4.19 -6.30
C LEU A 171 0.89 -3.94 -4.99
N ALA A 172 1.01 -4.96 -4.15
CA ALA A 172 1.60 -4.88 -2.83
C ALA A 172 3.04 -5.42 -2.81
N PHE A 173 3.98 -4.60 -2.36
CA PHE A 173 5.37 -4.99 -2.17
C PHE A 173 5.60 -5.39 -0.72
N TYR A 174 6.04 -6.61 -0.50
CA TYR A 174 6.39 -7.22 0.80
C TYR A 174 5.44 -6.82 1.94
N PRO A 175 4.11 -7.06 1.77
CA PRO A 175 3.12 -6.73 2.78
C PRO A 175 3.22 -7.67 3.98
N PRO A 176 2.78 -7.23 5.18
CA PRO A 176 2.57 -8.11 6.32
C PRO A 176 1.34 -9.00 6.11
N CYS A 177 1.54 -10.26 5.69
CA CYS A 177 0.47 -11.23 5.43
C CYS A 177 0.12 -12.09 6.66
N PHE A 178 0.64 -11.78 7.82
CA PHE A 178 0.38 -12.51 9.06
C PHE A 178 -0.94 -12.11 9.77
N PHE A 179 -1.72 -11.23 9.18
CA PHE A 179 -3.12 -11.00 9.54
C PHE A 179 -3.99 -11.92 8.68
N GLU A 180 -4.56 -12.96 9.28
CA GLU A 180 -5.40 -13.94 8.60
C GLU A 180 -6.88 -13.60 8.78
N PRO A 181 -7.56 -13.07 7.75
CA PRO A 181 -8.99 -12.77 7.83
C PRO A 181 -9.81 -14.07 7.88
N GLU A 182 -10.81 -14.11 8.78
CA GLU A 182 -11.81 -15.18 8.81
C GLU A 182 -12.73 -15.08 7.57
N ASN A 183 -13.08 -13.85 7.19
CA ASN A 183 -13.77 -13.56 5.94
C ASN A 183 -12.77 -13.42 4.79
N LEU A 184 -12.81 -14.35 3.85
CA LEU A 184 -11.94 -14.37 2.67
C LEU A 184 -12.54 -13.64 1.46
N ASP A 185 -13.48 -12.73 1.66
CA ASP A 185 -14.09 -11.96 0.58
C ASP A 185 -13.26 -10.70 0.30
N PHE A 186 -12.65 -10.68 -0.85
CA PHE A 186 -11.87 -9.58 -1.41
C PHE A 186 -12.53 -9.08 -2.68
N THR A 187 -12.22 -7.87 -3.11
CA THR A 187 -12.73 -7.32 -4.37
C THR A 187 -12.33 -8.20 -5.55
N ASN A 188 -13.06 -8.12 -6.66
CA ASN A 188 -12.73 -8.84 -7.90
C ASN A 188 -11.57 -8.19 -8.67
N SER A 189 -11.07 -7.04 -8.22
CA SER A 189 -9.92 -6.36 -8.82
C SER A 189 -8.66 -7.22 -8.73
N PRO A 190 -7.78 -7.20 -9.73
CA PRO A 190 -6.53 -7.93 -9.67
C PRO A 190 -5.67 -7.51 -8.47
N ILE A 191 -5.20 -8.48 -7.69
CA ILE A 191 -4.29 -8.29 -6.57
C ILE A 191 -3.00 -9.04 -6.88
N HIS A 192 -1.83 -8.42 -6.66
CA HIS A 192 -0.56 -9.13 -6.76
C HIS A 192 0.39 -8.73 -5.65
N ILE A 193 1.05 -9.72 -5.06
CA ILE A 193 2.05 -9.54 -4.02
C ILE A 193 3.44 -9.86 -4.59
N LEU A 194 4.39 -8.96 -4.35
CA LEU A 194 5.82 -9.14 -4.63
C LEU A 194 6.57 -9.20 -3.31
N ILE A 195 7.30 -10.28 -3.03
CA ILE A 195 7.97 -10.46 -1.75
C ILE A 195 9.32 -11.16 -1.92
N GLY A 196 10.26 -10.91 -1.01
CA GLY A 196 11.55 -11.60 -0.97
C GLY A 196 11.45 -12.96 -0.25
N GLU A 197 12.16 -13.97 -0.76
CA GLU A 197 12.22 -15.30 -0.16
C GLU A 197 12.80 -15.26 1.28
N LEU A 198 13.80 -14.39 1.51
CA LEU A 198 14.52 -14.26 2.77
C LEU A 198 13.99 -13.08 3.62
N ASP A 199 12.78 -12.62 3.36
CA ASP A 199 12.17 -11.54 4.13
C ASP A 199 11.88 -12.03 5.57
N ASP A 200 12.63 -11.50 6.53
CA ASP A 200 12.50 -11.80 7.96
C ASP A 200 11.73 -10.71 8.73
N TRP A 201 11.33 -9.63 8.05
CA TRP A 201 10.45 -8.60 8.60
C TRP A 201 8.98 -8.97 8.40
N THR A 202 8.59 -9.24 7.15
CA THR A 202 7.26 -9.69 6.75
C THR A 202 7.39 -11.00 5.96
N PRO A 203 7.38 -12.17 6.63
CA PRO A 203 7.80 -13.44 6.04
C PRO A 203 6.99 -13.86 4.81
N SER A 204 7.68 -14.33 3.77
CA SER A 204 7.08 -14.81 2.52
C SER A 204 6.14 -16.01 2.71
N ASP A 205 6.42 -16.88 3.68
CA ASP A 205 5.58 -18.05 3.99
C ASP A 205 4.16 -17.63 4.40
N SER A 206 4.04 -16.56 5.20
CA SER A 206 2.72 -16.00 5.58
C SER A 206 1.94 -15.55 4.36
N CYS A 207 2.59 -14.85 3.40
CA CYS A 207 1.96 -14.42 2.17
C CYS A 207 1.57 -15.61 1.28
N ASN A 208 2.44 -16.62 1.17
CA ASN A 208 2.14 -17.81 0.39
C ASN A 208 0.91 -18.55 0.93
N ASN A 209 0.86 -18.77 2.26
CA ASN A 209 -0.25 -19.43 2.93
C ASN A 209 -1.58 -18.65 2.76
N LEU A 210 -1.53 -17.32 2.87
CA LEU A 210 -2.72 -16.48 2.72
C LEU A 210 -3.20 -16.46 1.26
N VAL A 211 -2.29 -16.31 0.30
CA VAL A 211 -2.63 -16.34 -1.13
C VAL A 211 -3.22 -17.68 -1.53
N ASP A 212 -2.70 -18.80 -1.01
CA ASP A 212 -3.25 -20.14 -1.29
C ASP A 212 -4.70 -20.30 -0.82
N LYS A 213 -5.08 -19.64 0.28
CA LYS A 213 -6.48 -19.59 0.75
C LYS A 213 -7.33 -18.68 -0.13
N LEU A 214 -6.81 -17.51 -0.54
CA LEU A 214 -7.56 -16.48 -1.27
C LEU A 214 -7.76 -16.78 -2.76
N LYS A 215 -6.81 -17.45 -3.43
CA LYS A 215 -6.86 -17.71 -4.88
C LYS A 215 -8.07 -18.56 -5.32
N ILE A 216 -8.78 -19.19 -4.38
CA ILE A 216 -9.98 -19.96 -4.64
C ILE A 216 -11.16 -19.04 -5.04
N LYS A 217 -11.21 -17.82 -4.45
CA LYS A 217 -12.32 -16.88 -4.61
C LYS A 217 -11.92 -15.53 -5.23
N SER A 218 -10.62 -15.20 -5.24
CA SER A 218 -10.12 -13.87 -5.60
C SER A 218 -9.10 -13.95 -6.73
N ASN A 219 -9.03 -12.89 -7.53
CA ASN A 219 -8.01 -12.74 -8.58
C ASN A 219 -6.69 -12.25 -7.95
N ILE A 220 -5.98 -13.15 -7.29
CA ILE A 220 -4.75 -12.85 -6.57
C ILE A 220 -3.57 -13.69 -7.06
N GLY A 221 -2.40 -13.05 -7.18
CA GLY A 221 -1.13 -13.69 -7.51
C GLY A 221 -0.02 -13.33 -6.52
N LEU A 222 1.04 -14.13 -6.51
CA LEU A 222 2.23 -13.96 -5.68
C LEU A 222 3.48 -14.22 -6.52
N THR A 223 4.47 -13.34 -6.36
CA THR A 223 5.83 -13.56 -6.85
C THR A 223 6.80 -13.50 -5.70
N ILE A 224 7.54 -14.59 -5.49
CA ILE A 224 8.61 -14.67 -4.49
C ILE A 224 9.95 -14.54 -5.19
N TYR A 225 10.72 -13.51 -4.85
CA TYR A 225 12.05 -13.27 -5.40
C TYR A 225 13.10 -14.01 -4.59
N LYS A 226 13.78 -14.95 -5.25
CA LYS A 226 14.83 -15.77 -4.64
C LYS A 226 15.97 -14.92 -4.10
N ASP A 227 16.59 -15.36 -2.99
CA ASP A 227 17.75 -14.73 -2.35
C ASP A 227 17.53 -13.23 -2.04
N SER A 228 16.30 -12.83 -1.75
CA SER A 228 15.91 -11.44 -1.56
C SER A 228 15.32 -11.19 -0.18
N HIS A 229 15.78 -10.12 0.47
CA HIS A 229 15.30 -9.66 1.79
C HIS A 229 14.20 -8.59 1.66
N HIS A 230 13.72 -8.09 2.79
CA HIS A 230 12.79 -6.96 2.83
C HIS A 230 13.36 -5.74 2.10
N GLY A 231 12.55 -5.06 1.28
CA GLY A 231 13.03 -3.92 0.48
C GLY A 231 14.02 -4.32 -0.62
N PHE A 232 13.87 -5.50 -1.22
CA PHE A 232 14.72 -6.02 -2.29
C PHE A 232 14.79 -5.10 -3.53
N ASP A 233 13.79 -4.25 -3.71
CA ASP A 233 13.65 -3.33 -4.85
C ASP A 233 14.36 -1.98 -4.65
N ARG A 234 15.01 -1.76 -3.51
CA ARG A 234 15.83 -0.59 -3.22
C ARG A 234 17.27 -0.76 -3.74
N ASP A 235 17.95 0.35 -3.97
CA ASP A 235 19.41 0.33 -4.06
C ASP A 235 19.99 0.29 -2.67
N GLY A 236 21.08 -0.47 -2.48
CA GLY A 236 21.77 -0.55 -1.21
C GLY A 236 22.30 -1.94 -0.90
N LYS A 237 23.19 -1.98 0.06
CA LYS A 237 23.73 -3.24 0.61
C LYS A 237 22.70 -3.85 1.55
N ILE A 238 22.86 -5.15 1.79
CA ILE A 238 22.15 -5.87 2.85
C ILE A 238 22.66 -5.34 4.19
N GLU A 239 21.76 -4.92 5.05
CA GLU A 239 22.03 -4.39 6.38
C GLU A 239 20.99 -4.84 7.41
N THR A 240 21.34 -4.84 8.67
CA THR A 240 20.40 -5.13 9.75
C THR A 240 19.80 -3.83 10.30
N ASN A 241 18.47 -3.78 10.39
CA ASN A 241 17.76 -2.73 11.12
C ASN A 241 17.44 -3.23 12.54
N GLU A 242 18.24 -2.82 13.52
CA GLU A 242 18.13 -3.27 14.92
C GLU A 242 16.80 -2.86 15.57
N ASN A 243 16.15 -1.80 15.09
CA ASN A 243 14.88 -1.31 15.62
C ASN A 243 13.66 -1.96 14.97
N GLY A 244 13.86 -2.69 13.87
CA GLY A 244 12.79 -3.40 13.18
C GLY A 244 12.29 -4.60 13.99
N TYR A 245 11.00 -4.90 13.89
CA TYR A 245 10.39 -6.10 14.47
C TYR A 245 10.28 -7.18 13.40
N SER A 246 10.89 -8.35 13.66
CA SER A 246 10.59 -9.54 12.87
C SER A 246 9.27 -10.14 13.31
N PHE A 247 8.36 -10.34 12.35
CA PHE A 247 7.05 -10.95 12.58
C PHE A 247 7.00 -12.43 12.16
N LYS A 248 8.15 -13.08 12.12
CA LYS A 248 8.29 -14.45 11.60
C LYS A 248 7.40 -15.47 12.32
N ASP A 249 7.19 -15.28 13.60
CA ASP A 249 6.41 -16.20 14.44
C ASP A 249 4.99 -15.65 14.74
N CYS A 250 4.60 -14.55 14.09
CA CYS A 250 3.29 -13.94 14.29
C CYS A 250 2.27 -14.47 13.29
N ILE A 251 1.10 -14.85 13.78
CA ILE A 251 -0.11 -15.11 13.00
C ILE A 251 -1.28 -14.58 13.81
N PHE A 252 -1.94 -13.56 13.33
CA PHE A 252 -3.08 -12.94 14.00
C PHE A 252 -4.35 -13.22 13.22
N LYS A 253 -5.41 -13.62 13.90
CA LYS A 253 -6.73 -13.73 13.28
C LYS A 253 -7.32 -12.33 13.11
N LEU A 254 -7.95 -12.12 11.97
CA LEU A 254 -8.74 -10.93 11.69
C LEU A 254 -10.21 -11.32 11.57
N THR A 255 -11.03 -10.86 12.51
CA THR A 255 -12.46 -11.17 12.55
C THR A 255 -13.24 -10.36 11.50
N ASP A 256 -14.47 -10.78 11.18
CA ASP A 256 -15.34 -10.13 10.19
C ASP A 256 -15.67 -8.67 10.56
N ASP A 257 -15.73 -8.36 11.85
CA ASP A 257 -15.94 -7.01 12.37
C ASP A 257 -14.64 -6.21 12.59
N GLY A 258 -13.50 -6.74 12.11
CA GLY A 258 -12.24 -6.02 12.05
C GLY A 258 -11.34 -6.09 13.28
N TYR A 259 -11.64 -6.92 14.28
CA TYR A 259 -10.71 -7.14 15.39
C TYR A 259 -9.51 -7.99 14.92
N VAL A 260 -8.31 -7.52 15.24
CA VAL A 260 -7.09 -8.31 15.15
C VAL A 260 -6.85 -8.97 16.51
N LEU A 261 -6.89 -10.31 16.54
CA LEU A 261 -6.78 -11.09 17.77
C LEU A 261 -5.35 -11.56 17.99
N MET A 262 -4.88 -11.50 19.25
CA MET A 262 -3.57 -12.05 19.63
C MET A 262 -3.52 -13.56 19.33
N ASN A 263 -2.34 -14.07 18.99
CA ASN A 263 -2.11 -15.52 18.75
C ASN A 263 -2.61 -16.41 19.87
N TYR A 264 -2.52 -15.93 21.11
CA TYR A 264 -2.92 -16.63 22.30
C TYR A 264 -4.10 -15.93 22.95
N LEU A 265 -5.03 -16.68 23.51
CA LEU A 265 -6.20 -16.22 24.21
C LEU A 265 -7.25 -15.46 23.36
N ASN A 266 -7.01 -15.22 22.07
CA ASN A 266 -7.89 -14.48 21.18
C ASN A 266 -8.33 -13.09 21.74
N ILE A 267 -7.42 -12.39 22.43
CA ILE A 267 -7.68 -11.06 22.96
C ILE A 267 -7.55 -10.04 21.81
N PRO A 268 -8.56 -9.16 21.60
CA PRO A 268 -8.48 -8.12 20.58
C PRO A 268 -7.38 -7.10 20.87
N MET A 269 -6.54 -6.82 19.88
CA MET A 269 -5.52 -5.76 19.94
C MET A 269 -6.15 -4.40 19.63
N SER A 270 -7.12 -3.97 20.46
CA SER A 270 -7.98 -2.81 20.22
C SER A 270 -7.38 -1.46 20.61
N ASN A 271 -6.20 -1.44 21.19
CA ASN A 271 -5.46 -0.22 21.53
C ASN A 271 -3.95 -0.46 21.55
N SER A 272 -3.15 0.62 21.65
CA SER A 272 -1.70 0.56 21.59
C SER A 272 -1.06 -0.34 22.66
N PHE A 273 -1.63 -0.38 23.86
CA PHE A 273 -1.14 -1.22 24.95
C PHE A 273 -1.35 -2.72 24.63
N LEU A 274 -2.54 -3.10 24.24
CA LEU A 274 -2.87 -4.49 23.88
C LEU A 274 -2.11 -4.94 22.63
N GLN A 275 -1.93 -4.06 21.64
CA GLN A 275 -1.12 -4.36 20.46
C GLN A 275 0.34 -4.64 20.82
N LYS A 276 0.95 -3.80 21.69
CA LYS A 276 2.32 -4.02 22.18
C LYS A 276 2.45 -5.33 22.94
N ILE A 277 1.46 -5.70 23.76
CA ILE A 277 1.42 -7.01 24.43
C ILE A 277 1.34 -8.13 23.39
N GLY A 278 0.45 -8.03 22.41
CA GLY A 278 0.29 -9.06 21.37
C GLY A 278 1.61 -9.30 20.61
N PHE A 279 2.33 -8.23 20.29
CA PHE A 279 3.63 -8.33 19.60
C PHE A 279 4.73 -8.94 20.46
N LEU A 280 4.74 -8.71 21.77
CA LEU A 280 5.77 -9.29 22.67
C LEU A 280 5.85 -10.81 22.63
N PHE A 281 4.77 -11.49 22.28
CA PHE A 281 4.71 -12.95 22.29
C PHE A 281 5.17 -13.60 20.98
N CYS A 282 5.34 -12.83 19.90
CA CYS A 282 5.68 -13.41 18.59
C CYS A 282 6.72 -12.59 17.80
N THR A 283 7.15 -11.41 18.29
CA THR A 283 8.17 -10.65 17.58
C THR A 283 9.55 -10.76 18.21
N THR A 284 10.57 -10.63 17.38
CA THR A 284 11.96 -10.42 17.80
C THR A 284 12.47 -9.11 17.20
N ARG A 285 13.60 -8.59 17.69
CA ARG A 285 14.26 -7.40 17.18
C ARG A 285 15.38 -7.78 16.22
N GLY A 286 15.65 -6.86 15.29
CA GLY A 286 16.64 -7.03 14.26
C GLY A 286 16.07 -7.71 13.03
N VAL A 287 15.99 -6.97 11.93
CA VAL A 287 15.50 -7.46 10.63
C VAL A 287 16.49 -7.12 9.54
N THR A 288 16.54 -7.95 8.50
CA THR A 288 17.43 -7.78 7.37
C THR A 288 16.73 -7.03 6.27
N ILE A 289 17.35 -5.94 5.79
CA ILE A 289 16.87 -5.17 4.65
C ILE A 289 17.99 -5.00 3.63
N GLY A 290 17.65 -4.92 2.34
CA GLY A 290 18.65 -4.63 1.33
C GLY A 290 18.24 -4.98 -0.07
N GLY A 291 18.86 -4.30 -1.04
CA GLY A 291 18.59 -4.48 -2.45
C GLY A 291 19.11 -5.80 -3.01
N ASN A 292 18.36 -6.37 -3.95
CA ASN A 292 18.78 -7.43 -4.84
C ASN A 292 18.61 -6.94 -6.28
N LYS A 293 19.73 -6.80 -7.02
CA LYS A 293 19.72 -6.19 -8.36
C LYS A 293 18.80 -6.90 -9.36
N GLU A 294 18.74 -8.22 -9.31
CA GLU A 294 17.90 -9.01 -10.21
C GLU A 294 16.43 -8.88 -9.83
N ALA A 295 16.11 -9.06 -8.54
CA ALA A 295 14.76 -8.90 -8.03
C ALA A 295 14.23 -7.48 -8.27
N ARG A 296 15.06 -6.44 -8.04
CA ARG A 296 14.71 -5.05 -8.35
C ARG A 296 14.37 -4.88 -9.83
N LYS A 297 15.23 -5.32 -10.74
CA LYS A 297 14.98 -5.24 -12.19
C LYS A 297 13.66 -5.93 -12.57
N ASN A 298 13.45 -7.13 -12.06
CA ASN A 298 12.27 -7.93 -12.39
C ASN A 298 10.99 -7.36 -11.77
N SER A 299 11.08 -6.77 -10.57
CA SER A 299 9.92 -6.11 -9.94
C SER A 299 9.50 -4.83 -10.66
N PHE A 300 10.44 -4.03 -11.17
CA PHE A 300 10.11 -2.89 -12.03
C PHE A 300 9.42 -3.31 -13.33
N LEU A 301 9.92 -4.36 -13.99
CA LEU A 301 9.29 -4.91 -15.20
C LEU A 301 7.88 -5.42 -14.89
N PHE A 302 7.74 -6.20 -13.83
CA PHE A 302 6.45 -6.73 -13.40
C PHE A 302 5.45 -5.60 -13.09
N ALA A 303 5.87 -4.60 -12.31
CA ALA A 303 5.02 -3.47 -11.94
C ALA A 303 4.55 -2.68 -13.17
N LYS A 304 5.46 -2.45 -14.13
CA LYS A 304 5.13 -1.84 -15.41
C LYS A 304 4.06 -2.63 -16.16
N GLU A 305 4.25 -3.94 -16.33
CA GLU A 305 3.33 -4.83 -17.06
C GLU A 305 1.98 -4.94 -16.35
N PHE A 306 2.00 -5.11 -15.02
CA PHE A 306 0.79 -5.23 -14.21
C PHE A 306 -0.09 -3.98 -14.31
N MET A 307 0.49 -2.78 -14.09
CA MET A 307 -0.27 -1.52 -14.18
C MET A 307 -0.72 -1.23 -15.61
N THR A 308 0.09 -1.53 -16.62
CA THR A 308 -0.33 -1.40 -18.02
C THR A 308 -1.53 -2.29 -18.34
N LYS A 309 -1.48 -3.55 -17.92
CA LYS A 309 -2.56 -4.52 -18.17
C LYS A 309 -3.87 -4.17 -17.45
N THR A 310 -3.78 -3.57 -16.26
CA THR A 310 -4.96 -3.31 -15.43
C THR A 310 -5.56 -1.92 -15.65
N LEU A 311 -4.78 -0.97 -16.21
CA LEU A 311 -5.21 0.42 -16.38
C LEU A 311 -5.43 0.83 -17.85
N LEU A 312 -4.87 0.13 -18.81
CA LEU A 312 -5.09 0.37 -20.24
C LEU A 312 -6.00 -0.68 -20.85
#